data_ba9d65ff2a8e1d79004fe91844b9ffe3
#
_entry.id   ba9d65ff2a8e1d79004fe91844b9ffe3
#
_cell.length_a   1.000
_cell.length_b   1.000
_cell.length_c   1.000
_cell.angle_alpha   90.00
_cell.angle_beta   90.00
_cell.angle_gamma   90.00
#
_symmetry.space_group_name_H-M   'P 1'
#
loop_
_entity.id
_entity.type
_entity.pdbx_description
1 polymer ?
#
loop_
_entity_poly.entity_id
_entity_poly.type
_entity_poly.pdbx_seq_one_letter_code
_entity_poly.pdbx_strand_id
1 'polypeptide(L)'
;GGNKWTLGHYKLTDLTKILSDWQIKMNHQGGWNALFWNNHDQPRAISRFTDDDKYRDQSAKLLAMVEFGLQGTPYIYQGDEIAMKNAYFTDISQYKDHESINAYNDLIKNGVDKKLAIKILQQKSRENSRLPMQWDSSKYYGFTTGKPWLEPLYHDDYSVEKVLKMKNNVFNFYRALIFLRKNKVLLADGEYK
;
A
#
# COMPACT_ATOMS: atom_id res chain seq x y z
N GLY A 1 18.03 -13.76 -0.71
CA GLY A 1 17.40 -12.48 -0.56
C GLY A 1 18.06 -11.45 -1.44
N GLY A 2 17.31 -10.90 -2.40
CA GLY A 2 17.82 -9.84 -3.25
C GLY A 2 17.90 -8.49 -2.51
N ASN A 3 18.68 -7.57 -3.06
CA ASN A 3 18.72 -6.19 -2.63
C ASN A 3 17.29 -5.58 -2.74
N LYS A 4 16.91 -4.67 -1.81
CA LYS A 4 15.64 -3.92 -1.83
C LYS A 4 15.33 -3.34 -3.22
N TRP A 5 16.33 -2.83 -3.90
CA TRP A 5 16.24 -2.15 -5.19
C TRP A 5 16.30 -3.09 -6.41
N THR A 6 15.83 -4.32 -6.25
CA THR A 6 15.74 -5.30 -7.34
C THR A 6 14.28 -5.55 -7.68
N LEU A 7 13.93 -5.46 -8.97
CA LEU A 7 12.61 -5.87 -9.45
C LEU A 7 12.50 -7.39 -9.35
N GLY A 8 11.42 -7.87 -8.79
CA GLY A 8 11.17 -9.30 -8.63
C GLY A 8 9.69 -9.61 -8.75
N HIS A 9 9.39 -10.87 -9.09
CA HIS A 9 8.03 -11.38 -9.08
C HIS A 9 7.73 -12.05 -7.74
N TYR A 10 6.59 -11.72 -7.17
CA TYR A 10 6.07 -12.39 -5.98
C TYR A 10 5.23 -13.59 -6.42
N LYS A 11 5.47 -14.74 -5.77
CA LYS A 11 4.59 -15.89 -5.94
C LYS A 11 3.51 -15.84 -4.87
N LEU A 12 2.26 -15.97 -5.27
CA LEU A 12 1.13 -15.98 -4.33
C LEU A 12 1.27 -17.10 -3.30
N THR A 13 1.79 -18.25 -3.70
CA THR A 13 2.08 -19.39 -2.80
C THR A 13 3.06 -19.04 -1.68
N ASP A 14 4.09 -18.22 -1.96
CA ASP A 14 5.06 -17.81 -0.94
C ASP A 14 4.40 -16.82 0.06
N LEU A 15 3.61 -15.90 -0.45
CA LEU A 15 2.85 -14.97 0.39
C LEU A 15 1.86 -15.72 1.30
N THR A 16 1.08 -16.63 0.72
CA THR A 16 0.12 -17.45 1.47
C THR A 16 0.83 -18.27 2.56
N LYS A 17 1.96 -18.89 2.22
CA LYS A 17 2.76 -19.65 3.19
C LYS A 17 3.23 -18.76 4.35
N ILE A 18 3.76 -17.57 4.08
CA ILE A 18 4.22 -16.64 5.11
C ILE A 18 3.06 -16.24 6.03
N LEU A 19 1.92 -15.86 5.48
CA LEU A 19 0.74 -15.48 6.26
C LEU A 19 0.26 -16.65 7.14
N SER A 20 0.14 -17.87 6.57
CA SER A 20 -0.25 -19.06 7.31
C SER A 20 0.73 -19.41 8.43
N ASP A 21 2.03 -19.41 8.13
CA ASP A 21 3.07 -19.69 9.12
C ASP A 21 3.00 -18.72 10.31
N TRP A 22 2.79 -17.42 10.05
CA TRP A 22 2.66 -16.41 11.10
C TRP A 22 1.38 -16.60 11.91
N GLN A 23 0.24 -16.85 11.27
CA GLN A 23 -1.03 -17.10 11.97
C GLN A 23 -0.90 -18.29 12.92
N ILE A 24 -0.40 -19.42 12.43
CA ILE A 24 -0.27 -20.65 13.20
C ILE A 24 0.74 -20.47 14.36
N LYS A 25 1.95 -19.98 14.07
CA LYS A 25 3.02 -19.86 15.06
C LYS A 25 2.69 -18.86 16.17
N MET A 26 2.11 -17.71 15.82
CA MET A 26 1.73 -16.71 16.81
C MET A 26 0.63 -17.23 17.72
N ASN A 27 -0.41 -17.87 17.18
CA ASN A 27 -1.49 -18.44 17.97
C ASN A 27 -0.97 -19.51 18.95
N HIS A 28 -0.19 -20.48 18.47
CA HIS A 28 0.36 -21.56 19.30
C HIS A 28 1.26 -21.09 20.45
N GLN A 29 1.87 -19.91 20.30
CA GLN A 29 2.76 -19.33 21.32
C GLN A 29 2.09 -18.26 22.18
N GLY A 30 0.77 -18.08 22.07
CA GLY A 30 0.02 -17.04 22.78
C GLY A 30 0.36 -15.63 22.34
N GLY A 31 0.91 -15.47 21.14
CA GLY A 31 1.23 -14.18 20.54
C GLY A 31 0.04 -13.56 19.81
N TRP A 32 0.14 -12.28 19.49
CA TRP A 32 -0.89 -11.52 18.78
C TRP A 32 -0.29 -10.72 17.63
N ASN A 33 -0.81 -10.92 16.41
CA ASN A 33 -0.27 -10.26 15.21
C ASN A 33 -0.71 -8.79 15.11
N ALA A 34 0.20 -7.92 14.72
CA ALA A 34 -0.13 -6.63 14.10
C ALA A 34 -0.29 -6.85 12.59
N LEU A 35 -1.52 -6.70 12.10
CA LEU A 35 -1.86 -6.94 10.70
C LEU A 35 -1.82 -5.61 9.94
N PHE A 36 -1.02 -5.50 8.90
CA PHE A 36 -0.99 -4.34 8.03
C PHE A 36 -0.40 -4.69 6.66
N TRP A 37 -0.89 -4.03 5.63
CA TRP A 37 -0.31 -4.09 4.30
C TRP A 37 0.66 -2.95 4.04
N ASN A 38 0.37 -1.76 4.57
CA ASN A 38 1.07 -0.54 4.30
C ASN A 38 1.60 0.14 5.56
N ASN A 39 2.72 0.81 5.41
CA ASN A 39 3.25 1.77 6.37
C ASN A 39 4.09 2.83 5.63
N HIS A 40 4.65 3.78 6.35
CA HIS A 40 5.46 4.86 5.80
C HIS A 40 6.83 4.43 5.23
N ASP A 41 7.24 3.17 5.38
CA ASP A 41 8.54 2.65 4.93
C ASP A 41 8.44 1.62 3.80
N GLN A 42 7.22 1.34 3.30
CA GLN A 42 6.98 0.40 2.22
C GLN A 42 6.23 1.08 1.07
N PRO A 43 6.46 0.67 -0.19
CA PRO A 43 5.57 1.07 -1.29
C PRO A 43 4.16 0.52 -1.06
N ARG A 44 3.17 1.13 -1.69
CA ARG A 44 1.76 0.72 -1.57
C ARG A 44 1.56 -0.74 -1.97
N ALA A 45 0.92 -1.51 -1.11
CA ALA A 45 0.67 -2.94 -1.31
C ALA A 45 -0.19 -3.22 -2.54
N ILE A 46 -1.16 -2.36 -2.82
CA ILE A 46 -2.00 -2.46 -4.01
C ILE A 46 -1.16 -2.43 -5.30
N SER A 47 -0.16 -1.55 -5.40
CA SER A 47 0.76 -1.46 -6.53
C SER A 47 1.82 -2.56 -6.54
N ARG A 48 2.07 -3.17 -5.38
CA ARG A 48 3.11 -4.19 -5.20
C ARG A 48 2.60 -5.60 -5.49
N PHE A 49 1.38 -5.93 -5.09
CA PHE A 49 0.87 -7.31 -5.07
C PHE A 49 -0.30 -7.54 -6.02
N THR A 50 -0.91 -6.48 -6.55
CA THR A 50 -2.15 -6.57 -7.32
C THR A 50 -2.11 -5.69 -8.57
N ASP A 51 -3.24 -5.61 -9.29
CA ASP A 51 -3.44 -4.67 -10.40
C ASP A 51 -4.07 -3.38 -9.83
N ASP A 52 -3.29 -2.32 -9.78
CA ASP A 52 -3.67 -1.01 -9.23
C ASP A 52 -4.23 -0.04 -10.30
N ASP A 53 -4.52 -0.54 -11.47
CA ASP A 53 -5.11 0.21 -12.58
C ASP A 53 -6.50 -0.34 -12.93
N LYS A 54 -6.57 -1.39 -13.72
CA LYS A 54 -7.81 -1.96 -14.25
C LYS A 54 -8.72 -2.52 -13.15
N TYR A 55 -8.13 -3.15 -12.12
CA TYR A 55 -8.87 -3.81 -11.04
C TYR A 55 -8.61 -3.15 -9.67
N ARG A 56 -8.37 -1.85 -9.65
CA ARG A 56 -7.96 -1.11 -8.45
C ARG A 56 -8.90 -1.30 -7.26
N ASP A 57 -10.21 -1.14 -7.44
CA ASP A 57 -11.20 -1.32 -6.36
C ASP A 57 -11.26 -2.75 -5.85
N GLN A 58 -11.24 -3.72 -6.76
CA GLN A 58 -11.26 -5.14 -6.41
C GLN A 58 -9.97 -5.53 -5.68
N SER A 59 -8.83 -5.01 -6.12
CA SER A 59 -7.53 -5.19 -5.50
C SER A 59 -7.49 -4.65 -4.07
N ALA A 60 -7.96 -3.43 -3.86
CA ALA A 60 -8.04 -2.83 -2.53
C ALA A 60 -8.95 -3.62 -1.59
N LYS A 61 -10.12 -4.05 -2.07
CA LYS A 61 -11.06 -4.86 -1.30
C LYS A 61 -10.49 -6.25 -0.96
N LEU A 62 -9.76 -6.86 -1.90
CA LEU A 62 -9.10 -8.15 -1.67
C LEU A 62 -8.05 -8.04 -0.54
N LEU A 63 -7.20 -7.02 -0.61
CA LEU A 63 -6.20 -6.77 0.44
C LEU A 63 -6.86 -6.52 1.80
N ALA A 64 -7.91 -5.69 1.84
CA ALA A 64 -8.69 -5.46 3.05
C ALA A 64 -9.30 -6.76 3.62
N MET A 65 -9.89 -7.62 2.76
CA MET A 65 -10.45 -8.90 3.20
C MET A 65 -9.40 -9.80 3.84
N VAL A 66 -8.21 -9.90 3.25
CA VAL A 66 -7.12 -10.70 3.82
C VAL A 66 -6.71 -10.15 5.19
N GLU A 67 -6.48 -8.83 5.29
CA GLU A 67 -6.06 -8.19 6.54
C GLU A 67 -7.09 -8.37 7.66
N PHE A 68 -8.36 -8.12 7.37
CA PHE A 68 -9.42 -8.20 8.37
C PHE A 68 -9.90 -9.63 8.64
N GLY A 69 -9.57 -10.59 7.77
CA GLY A 69 -9.91 -12.01 7.95
C GLY A 69 -8.90 -12.81 8.79
N LEU A 70 -7.71 -12.26 9.04
CA LEU A 70 -6.66 -12.91 9.83
C LEU A 70 -6.78 -12.57 11.33
N GLN A 71 -6.27 -13.45 12.20
CA GLN A 71 -6.17 -13.21 13.64
C GLN A 71 -5.08 -12.18 13.94
N GLY A 72 -5.41 -11.14 14.71
CA GLY A 72 -4.51 -10.05 15.08
C GLY A 72 -5.23 -8.71 15.12
N THR A 73 -4.51 -7.62 15.24
CA THR A 73 -5.05 -6.26 15.18
C THR A 73 -4.76 -5.63 13.81
N PRO A 74 -5.78 -5.34 12.99
CA PRO A 74 -5.59 -4.67 11.70
C PRO A 74 -5.25 -3.18 11.90
N TYR A 75 -4.28 -2.69 11.13
CA TYR A 75 -3.82 -1.30 11.11
C TYR A 75 -4.00 -0.72 9.71
N ILE A 76 -5.03 0.05 9.52
CA ILE A 76 -5.31 0.74 8.25
C ILE A 76 -4.34 1.91 8.10
N TYR A 77 -3.52 1.89 7.07
CA TYR A 77 -2.65 3.01 6.75
C TYR A 77 -3.42 4.05 5.91
N GLN A 78 -3.18 5.34 6.17
CA GLN A 78 -3.85 6.44 5.45
C GLN A 78 -3.84 6.22 3.93
N GLY A 79 -4.99 6.31 3.30
CA GLY A 79 -5.18 6.12 1.86
C GLY A 79 -5.53 4.69 1.43
N ASP A 80 -5.43 3.68 2.30
CA ASP A 80 -5.88 2.32 1.97
C ASP A 80 -7.38 2.29 1.73
N GLU A 81 -8.13 3.05 2.52
CA GLU A 81 -9.59 3.19 2.47
C GLU A 81 -10.10 3.89 1.20
N ILE A 82 -9.22 4.51 0.45
CA ILE A 82 -9.52 5.10 -0.86
C ILE A 82 -8.64 4.50 -1.98
N ALA A 83 -8.02 3.36 -1.73
CA ALA A 83 -7.18 2.65 -2.69
C ALA A 83 -6.04 3.50 -3.27
N MET A 84 -5.34 4.31 -2.45
CA MET A 84 -4.17 5.06 -2.92
C MET A 84 -3.08 4.12 -3.40
N LYS A 85 -2.49 4.46 -4.56
CA LYS A 85 -1.43 3.69 -5.22
C LYS A 85 -0.08 4.39 -5.20
N ASN A 86 0.95 3.75 -5.74
CA ASN A 86 2.29 4.31 -5.85
C ASN A 86 2.32 5.63 -6.63
N ALA A 87 3.32 6.46 -6.34
CA ALA A 87 3.49 7.77 -6.95
C ALA A 87 3.76 7.74 -8.46
N TYR A 88 4.41 6.67 -8.95
CA TYR A 88 4.83 6.54 -10.35
C TYR A 88 5.57 7.78 -10.91
N PHE A 89 6.38 8.43 -10.07
CA PHE A 89 7.23 9.53 -10.49
C PHE A 89 8.12 9.15 -11.66
N THR A 90 8.26 10.04 -12.62
CA THR A 90 8.96 9.77 -13.90
C THR A 90 10.36 10.37 -13.97
N ASP A 91 10.72 11.22 -13.00
CA ASP A 91 12.00 11.88 -12.93
C ASP A 91 12.55 11.90 -11.51
N ILE A 92 13.87 11.79 -11.37
CA ILE A 92 14.53 11.76 -10.06
C ILE A 92 14.32 13.04 -9.25
N SER A 93 14.10 14.18 -9.89
CA SER A 93 13.84 15.45 -9.21
C SER A 93 12.54 15.47 -8.39
N GLN A 94 11.63 14.57 -8.69
CA GLN A 94 10.37 14.40 -7.96
C GLN A 94 10.55 13.68 -6.62
N TYR A 95 11.64 12.90 -6.48
CA TYR A 95 11.99 12.21 -5.23
C TYR A 95 12.69 13.16 -4.26
N LYS A 96 12.35 13.08 -2.98
CA LYS A 96 12.90 13.93 -1.91
C LYS A 96 13.58 13.13 -0.80
N ASP A 97 13.31 11.84 -0.70
CA ASP A 97 13.93 10.98 0.29
C ASP A 97 15.37 10.62 -0.12
N HIS A 98 16.30 10.86 0.80
CA HIS A 98 17.71 10.51 0.60
C HIS A 98 17.91 9.02 0.27
N GLU A 99 17.09 8.12 0.80
CA GLU A 99 17.17 6.69 0.47
C GLU A 99 16.94 6.44 -1.03
N SER A 100 15.91 7.09 -1.61
CA SER A 100 15.60 6.97 -3.05
C SER A 100 16.68 7.61 -3.92
N ILE A 101 17.15 8.80 -3.54
CA ILE A 101 18.18 9.54 -4.27
C ILE A 101 19.50 8.77 -4.27
N ASN A 102 19.91 8.25 -3.11
CA ASN A 102 21.14 7.44 -2.99
C ASN A 102 21.03 6.15 -3.80
N ALA A 103 19.89 5.45 -3.71
CA ALA A 103 19.64 4.25 -4.51
C ALA A 103 19.70 4.51 -6.01
N TYR A 104 19.10 5.62 -6.48
CA TYR A 104 19.21 6.02 -7.88
C TYR A 104 20.67 6.23 -8.30
N ASN A 105 21.44 7.00 -7.53
CA ASN A 105 22.82 7.29 -7.83
C ASN A 105 23.69 6.01 -7.86
N ASP A 106 23.46 5.09 -6.92
CA ASP A 106 24.15 3.80 -6.87
C ASP A 106 23.79 2.92 -8.08
N LEU A 107 22.53 2.87 -8.48
CA LEU A 107 22.09 2.14 -9.67
C LEU A 107 22.77 2.70 -10.92
N ILE A 108 22.79 4.02 -11.11
CA ILE A 108 23.47 4.67 -12.25
C ILE A 108 24.97 4.39 -12.23
N LYS A 109 25.64 4.53 -11.07
CA LYS A 109 27.06 4.23 -10.90
C LYS A 109 27.41 2.77 -11.27
N ASN A 110 26.47 1.84 -11.03
CA ASN A 110 26.61 0.43 -11.37
C ASN A 110 26.14 0.11 -12.82
N GLY A 111 25.94 1.11 -13.67
CA GLY A 111 25.64 0.94 -15.10
C GLY A 111 24.16 0.65 -15.40
N VAL A 112 23.25 0.80 -14.45
CA VAL A 112 21.82 0.63 -14.70
C VAL A 112 21.31 1.83 -15.52
N ASP A 113 20.54 1.56 -16.56
CA ASP A 113 19.91 2.61 -17.39
C ASP A 113 18.97 3.49 -16.57
N LYS A 114 18.92 4.79 -16.88
CA LYS A 114 18.12 5.79 -16.16
C LYS A 114 16.64 5.45 -16.11
N LYS A 115 16.06 4.95 -17.20
CA LYS A 115 14.63 4.57 -17.23
C LYS A 115 14.37 3.35 -16.34
N LEU A 116 15.29 2.39 -16.34
CA LEU A 116 15.19 1.22 -15.45
C LEU A 116 15.36 1.63 -13.99
N ALA A 117 16.30 2.52 -13.67
CA ALA A 117 16.49 3.04 -12.31
C ALA A 117 15.22 3.74 -11.80
N ILE A 118 14.59 4.62 -12.61
CA ILE A 118 13.30 5.23 -12.26
C ILE A 118 12.21 4.18 -12.07
N LYS A 119 12.12 3.16 -12.95
CA LYS A 119 11.14 2.08 -12.80
C LYS A 119 11.33 1.30 -11.49
N ILE A 120 12.57 1.10 -11.07
CA ILE A 120 12.88 0.47 -9.77
C ILE A 120 12.35 1.36 -8.63
N LEU A 121 12.62 2.67 -8.65
CA LEU A 121 12.13 3.59 -7.64
C LEU A 121 10.60 3.65 -7.60
N GLN A 122 9.93 3.69 -8.74
CA GLN A 122 8.46 3.65 -8.83
C GLN A 122 7.85 2.46 -8.09
N GLN A 123 8.56 1.33 -8.03
CA GLN A 123 8.08 0.12 -7.37
C GLN A 123 8.59 -0.09 -5.96
N LYS A 124 9.74 0.49 -5.61
CA LYS A 124 10.46 0.15 -4.37
C LYS A 124 10.60 1.28 -3.37
N SER A 125 10.48 2.54 -3.82
CA SER A 125 10.63 3.69 -2.93
C SER A 125 9.51 3.76 -1.89
N ARG A 126 9.89 4.05 -0.65
CA ARG A 126 8.95 4.31 0.45
C ARG A 126 8.20 5.64 0.28
N GLU A 127 8.67 6.56 -0.54
CA GLU A 127 7.96 7.80 -0.86
C GLU A 127 6.60 7.55 -1.50
N ASN A 128 6.41 6.39 -2.15
CA ASN A 128 5.12 5.96 -2.68
C ASN A 128 4.00 5.97 -1.63
N SER A 129 4.33 5.66 -0.37
CA SER A 129 3.35 5.69 0.73
C SER A 129 3.30 7.02 1.49
N ARG A 130 4.14 7.99 1.12
CA ARG A 130 4.25 9.30 1.79
C ARG A 130 3.59 10.43 1.01
N LEU A 131 2.86 10.10 -0.05
CA LEU A 131 2.09 11.08 -0.80
C LEU A 131 1.06 11.77 0.10
N PRO A 132 0.79 13.06 -0.13
CA PRO A 132 -0.31 13.76 0.52
C PRO A 132 -1.63 13.02 0.34
N MET A 133 -2.44 12.97 1.40
CA MET A 133 -3.78 12.41 1.33
C MET A 133 -4.63 13.18 0.32
N GLN A 134 -5.35 12.45 -0.51
CA GLN A 134 -6.17 13.00 -1.59
C GLN A 134 -7.60 13.24 -1.10
N TRP A 135 -7.91 14.45 -0.61
CA TRP A 135 -9.22 14.77 -0.04
C TRP A 135 -10.27 15.09 -1.09
N ASP A 136 -9.96 15.98 -2.03
CA ASP A 136 -10.88 16.48 -3.06
C ASP A 136 -10.18 16.74 -4.40
N SER A 137 -10.85 17.39 -5.35
CA SER A 137 -10.32 17.73 -6.67
C SER A 137 -9.64 19.11 -6.75
N SER A 138 -9.48 19.81 -5.63
CA SER A 138 -8.81 21.12 -5.58
C SER A 138 -7.29 20.99 -5.70
N LYS A 139 -6.59 22.12 -5.76
CA LYS A 139 -5.12 22.14 -5.81
C LYS A 139 -4.53 21.36 -4.63
N TYR A 140 -3.52 20.55 -4.92
CA TYR A 140 -2.89 19.61 -3.97
C TYR A 140 -3.88 18.67 -3.30
N TYR A 141 -4.98 18.35 -4.00
CA TYR A 141 -6.07 17.50 -3.52
C TYR A 141 -6.63 17.91 -2.15
N GLY A 142 -6.72 19.21 -1.90
CA GLY A 142 -7.23 19.74 -0.63
C GLY A 142 -6.34 19.45 0.58
N PHE A 143 -5.15 18.90 0.38
CA PHE A 143 -4.23 18.57 1.47
C PHE A 143 -3.63 19.82 2.13
N THR A 144 -3.27 20.82 1.32
CA THR A 144 -2.66 22.07 1.80
C THR A 144 -2.89 23.21 0.82
N THR A 145 -2.86 24.44 1.33
CA THR A 145 -2.85 25.67 0.53
C THR A 145 -1.42 26.09 0.10
N GLY A 146 -0.40 25.62 0.82
CA GLY A 146 1.01 25.80 0.49
C GLY A 146 1.56 24.67 -0.39
N LYS A 147 2.83 24.78 -0.81
CA LYS A 147 3.51 23.72 -1.57
C LYS A 147 3.76 22.49 -0.65
N PRO A 148 3.25 21.30 -0.99
CA PRO A 148 3.53 20.10 -0.21
C PRO A 148 4.99 19.65 -0.40
N TRP A 149 5.50 18.87 0.54
CA TRP A 149 6.84 18.28 0.46
C TRP A 149 6.97 17.32 -0.75
N LEU A 150 5.98 16.43 -0.93
CA LEU A 150 5.83 15.60 -2.12
C LEU A 150 4.64 16.09 -2.95
N GLU A 151 4.81 16.15 -4.25
CA GLU A 151 3.70 16.50 -5.15
C GLU A 151 2.72 15.32 -5.24
N PRO A 152 1.42 15.58 -5.13
CA PRO A 152 0.41 14.52 -5.30
C PRO A 152 0.31 14.07 -6.77
N LEU A 153 -0.34 12.92 -7.00
CA LEU A 153 -0.57 12.40 -8.36
C LEU A 153 -1.73 13.14 -9.04
N TYR A 154 -1.45 14.25 -9.73
CA TYR A 154 -2.48 15.08 -10.36
C TYR A 154 -3.35 14.39 -11.43
N HIS A 155 -3.01 13.20 -11.86
CA HIS A 155 -3.78 12.42 -12.84
C HIS A 155 -4.56 11.27 -12.21
N ASP A 156 -4.58 11.19 -10.89
CA ASP A 156 -5.31 10.16 -10.18
C ASP A 156 -6.71 10.64 -9.84
N ASP A 157 -7.71 9.97 -10.38
CA ASP A 157 -9.12 10.29 -10.14
C ASP A 157 -9.66 9.78 -8.79
N TYR A 158 -8.78 9.29 -7.93
CA TYR A 158 -9.14 8.79 -6.62
C TYR A 158 -8.86 9.84 -5.54
N SER A 159 -9.92 10.42 -5.02
CA SER A 159 -9.91 11.25 -3.80
C SER A 159 -11.02 10.79 -2.88
N VAL A 160 -10.97 11.20 -1.60
CA VAL A 160 -12.04 10.91 -0.63
C VAL A 160 -13.40 11.34 -1.20
N GLU A 161 -13.48 12.58 -1.71
CA GLU A 161 -14.71 13.11 -2.29
C GLU A 161 -15.25 12.24 -3.45
N LYS A 162 -14.38 11.80 -4.35
CA LYS A 162 -14.77 10.97 -5.50
C LYS A 162 -15.14 9.55 -5.08
N VAL A 163 -14.31 8.93 -4.25
CA VAL A 163 -14.55 7.56 -3.76
C VAL A 163 -15.88 7.47 -3.03
N LEU A 164 -16.22 8.45 -2.19
CA LEU A 164 -17.50 8.46 -1.47
C LEU A 164 -18.72 8.55 -2.39
N LYS A 165 -18.59 9.10 -3.59
CA LYS A 165 -19.66 9.15 -4.61
C LYS A 165 -19.78 7.86 -5.43
N MET A 166 -18.77 6.99 -5.42
CA MET A 166 -18.80 5.73 -6.18
C MET A 166 -19.73 4.72 -5.52
N LYS A 167 -20.51 4.00 -6.35
CA LYS A 167 -21.29 2.87 -5.88
C LYS A 167 -20.39 1.71 -5.45
N ASN A 168 -20.66 1.10 -4.30
CA ASN A 168 -19.86 -0.03 -3.76
C ASN A 168 -18.37 0.32 -3.56
N ASN A 169 -18.06 1.53 -3.11
CA ASN A 169 -16.72 2.04 -2.96
C ASN A 169 -15.90 1.31 -1.88
N VAL A 170 -14.58 1.47 -1.96
CA VAL A 170 -13.61 0.85 -1.05
C VAL A 170 -13.80 1.32 0.39
N PHE A 171 -14.09 2.61 0.61
CA PHE A 171 -14.31 3.16 1.95
C PHE A 171 -15.47 2.48 2.69
N ASN A 172 -16.61 2.33 2.04
CA ASN A 172 -17.76 1.64 2.63
C ASN A 172 -17.47 0.15 2.85
N PHE A 173 -16.62 -0.45 2.02
CA PHE A 173 -16.17 -1.82 2.21
C PHE A 173 -15.33 -1.98 3.48
N TYR A 174 -14.35 -1.08 3.74
CA TYR A 174 -13.61 -1.03 5.01
C TYR A 174 -14.54 -0.86 6.22
N ARG A 175 -15.52 0.05 6.13
CA ARG A 175 -16.54 0.22 7.20
C ARG A 175 -17.29 -1.08 7.49
N ALA A 176 -17.70 -1.81 6.45
CA ALA A 176 -18.39 -3.08 6.60
C ALA A 176 -17.50 -4.15 7.24
N LEU A 177 -16.22 -4.23 6.86
CA LEU A 177 -15.25 -5.15 7.46
C LEU A 177 -14.98 -4.83 8.93
N ILE A 178 -14.83 -3.55 9.28
CA ILE A 178 -14.66 -3.11 10.67
C ILE A 178 -15.89 -3.50 11.50
N PHE A 179 -17.10 -3.24 11.00
CA PHE A 179 -18.34 -3.63 11.66
C PHE A 179 -18.43 -5.16 11.84
N LEU A 180 -18.16 -5.91 10.77
CA LEU A 180 -18.18 -7.37 10.81
C LEU A 180 -17.21 -7.91 11.86
N ARG A 181 -15.96 -7.43 11.86
CA ARG A 181 -14.93 -7.86 12.79
C ARG A 181 -15.26 -7.54 14.25
N LYS A 182 -15.85 -6.36 14.52
CA LYS A 182 -16.30 -5.98 15.88
C LYS A 182 -17.44 -6.87 16.41
N ASN A 183 -18.26 -7.41 15.53
CA ASN A 183 -19.44 -8.18 15.88
C ASN A 183 -19.29 -9.71 15.71
N LYS A 184 -18.17 -10.18 15.20
CA LYS A 184 -17.88 -11.60 14.97
C LYS A 184 -16.55 -11.98 15.62
N VAL A 185 -16.62 -12.54 16.81
CA VAL A 185 -15.46 -12.99 17.59
C VAL A 185 -14.57 -13.95 16.78
N LEU A 186 -15.18 -14.79 15.93
CA LEU A 186 -14.46 -15.72 15.06
C LEU A 186 -13.37 -15.04 14.21
N LEU A 187 -13.60 -13.83 13.71
CA LEU A 187 -12.61 -13.10 12.91
C LEU A 187 -11.44 -12.56 13.73
N ALA A 188 -11.64 -12.34 15.03
CA ALA A 188 -10.59 -11.87 15.93
C ALA A 188 -9.85 -13.03 16.61
N ASP A 189 -10.59 -14.03 17.12
CA ASP A 189 -10.07 -15.07 18.02
C ASP A 189 -10.18 -16.49 17.44
N GLY A 190 -10.71 -16.65 16.22
CA GLY A 190 -10.83 -17.95 15.57
C GLY A 190 -9.49 -18.59 15.25
N GLU A 191 -9.41 -19.91 15.41
CA GLU A 191 -8.22 -20.67 15.02
C GLU A 191 -8.08 -20.72 13.50
N TYR A 192 -6.89 -20.37 13.00
CA TYR A 192 -6.55 -20.46 11.58
C TYR A 192 -6.14 -21.90 11.24
N LYS A 193 -6.79 -22.51 10.23
CA LYS A 193 -6.54 -23.88 9.75
C LYS A 193 -6.20 -23.90 8.27
#